data_bfb0c766fd8cf17ac311e7a7ef8e3c9e
#
_entry.id   bfb0c766fd8cf17ac311e7a7ef8e3c9e
#
_cell.length_a   1.000
_cell.length_b   1.000
_cell.length_c   1.000
_cell.angle_alpha   90.00
_cell.angle_beta   90.00
_cell.angle_gamma   90.00
#
_symmetry.space_group_name_H-M   'P 1'
#
loop_
_entity.id
_entity.type
_entity.pdbx_description
1 polymer ?
#
loop_
_entity_poly.entity_id
_entity_poly.type
_entity_poly.pdbx_seq_one_letter_code
_entity_poly.pdbx_strand_id
1 'polypeptide(L)'
;MADDATSDGRGNSAAIAAAFADGPAYIPYLAVGDPDYESSKAYVEALDRGGADIIELGLPFSEPIAEGPTIQGALVRALDGGMTPDRFFAFAEELDVEAPLVCMTYYNLIYQYGGSAARGGSESTDGPRTFVERAAAAGIEGLVVPDLPAEEADPLREACDEFGLDLVFIVAPTTVGERLDRIMSRVSGYVYVQARLGTTGARSDVSDQTTESLDRLAEYDVPKAVGFGISAGEHAERIVAGGADGIIVGSALVDIVADGVEAELSTEEVADRLEGLSRELKAGAERGYRTRLEAPGSQ
;
A
#
# COMPACT_ATOMS: atom_id res chain seq x y z
N MET A 1 -10.43 6.48 38.53
CA MET A 1 -10.19 7.58 37.60
C MET A 1 -9.31 6.99 36.53
N ALA A 2 -9.91 6.52 35.46
CA ALA A 2 -9.20 6.07 34.29
C ALA A 2 -9.01 7.32 33.42
N ASP A 3 -7.75 7.63 33.10
CA ASP A 3 -7.40 8.69 32.15
C ASP A 3 -8.03 8.36 30.80
N ASP A 4 -8.96 9.19 30.42
CA ASP A 4 -9.53 9.28 29.09
C ASP A 4 -8.47 9.89 28.17
N ALA A 5 -7.57 9.05 27.65
CA ALA A 5 -6.68 9.44 26.59
C ALA A 5 -7.55 9.55 25.32
N THR A 6 -8.06 10.74 25.06
CA THR A 6 -8.60 11.12 23.76
C THR A 6 -7.50 10.90 22.72
N SER A 7 -7.56 9.77 22.02
CA SER A 7 -6.78 9.52 20.83
C SER A 7 -7.15 10.63 19.84
N ASP A 8 -6.20 11.49 19.52
CA ASP A 8 -6.30 12.44 18.44
C ASP A 8 -6.40 11.62 17.14
N GLY A 9 -7.60 11.53 16.57
CA GLY A 9 -8.12 10.54 15.62
C GLY A 9 -7.37 10.31 14.30
N ARG A 10 -6.07 10.02 14.32
CA ARG A 10 -5.24 9.95 13.12
C ARG A 10 -4.46 8.66 12.90
N GLY A 11 -4.75 7.61 13.62
CA GLY A 11 -4.15 6.30 13.37
C GLY A 11 -4.83 5.26 14.24
N ASN A 12 -5.36 4.24 13.59
CA ASN A 12 -6.04 3.14 14.27
C ASN A 12 -5.08 1.97 14.52
N SER A 13 -4.10 1.76 13.62
CA SER A 13 -3.12 0.68 13.70
C SER A 13 -1.83 1.14 14.36
N ALA A 14 -1.53 0.58 15.54
CA ALA A 14 -0.25 0.78 16.20
C ALA A 14 0.92 0.18 15.41
N ALA A 15 0.69 -0.90 14.64
CA ALA A 15 1.71 -1.55 13.83
C ALA A 15 2.11 -0.66 12.62
N ILE A 16 1.14 -0.06 11.92
CA ILE A 16 1.43 0.90 10.85
C ILE A 16 2.17 2.13 11.41
N ALA A 17 1.74 2.65 12.55
CA ALA A 17 2.43 3.79 13.18
C ALA A 17 3.88 3.46 13.55
N ALA A 18 4.13 2.24 14.07
CA ALA A 18 5.46 1.77 14.42
C ALA A 18 6.39 1.64 13.20
N ALA A 19 5.85 1.28 12.03
CA ALA A 19 6.63 1.14 10.79
C ALA A 19 7.30 2.45 10.34
N PHE A 20 6.78 3.61 10.78
CA PHE A 20 7.35 4.93 10.48
C PHE A 20 8.14 5.56 11.64
N ALA A 21 8.20 4.89 12.81
CA ALA A 21 8.78 5.49 14.01
C ALA A 21 10.32 5.59 13.98
N ASP A 22 11.00 4.59 13.45
CA ASP A 22 12.45 4.47 13.52
C ASP A 22 13.18 4.79 12.21
N GLY A 23 12.47 5.23 11.18
CA GLY A 23 13.07 5.53 9.88
C GLY A 23 12.06 5.51 8.73
N PRO A 24 12.56 5.50 7.48
CA PRO A 24 11.68 5.48 6.33
C PRO A 24 11.06 4.10 6.13
N ALA A 25 9.72 4.05 5.97
CA ALA A 25 9.04 2.81 5.67
C ALA A 25 9.26 2.36 4.21
N TYR A 26 9.56 1.07 4.02
CA TYR A 26 9.52 0.40 2.72
C TYR A 26 8.24 -0.42 2.61
N ILE A 27 7.41 -0.10 1.61
CA ILE A 27 6.08 -0.66 1.40
C ILE A 27 6.04 -1.35 0.03
N PRO A 28 6.39 -2.64 -0.08
CA PRO A 28 6.21 -3.41 -1.30
C PRO A 28 4.74 -3.77 -1.54
N TYR A 29 4.36 -3.81 -2.82
CA TYR A 29 3.06 -4.28 -3.30
C TYR A 29 3.20 -5.53 -4.15
N LEU A 30 2.33 -6.52 -3.94
CA LEU A 30 2.09 -7.65 -4.86
C LEU A 30 0.59 -7.93 -5.00
N ALA A 31 0.19 -8.39 -6.20
CA ALA A 31 -1.16 -8.93 -6.42
C ALA A 31 -1.23 -10.35 -5.83
N VAL A 32 -2.15 -10.57 -4.90
CA VAL A 32 -2.31 -11.86 -4.22
C VAL A 32 -2.86 -12.91 -5.18
N GLY A 33 -2.18 -14.05 -5.26
CA GLY A 33 -2.52 -15.15 -6.15
C GLY A 33 -1.84 -15.08 -7.53
N ASP A 34 -0.90 -14.18 -7.73
CA ASP A 34 -0.10 -14.08 -8.95
C ASP A 34 1.27 -14.78 -8.76
N PRO A 35 1.64 -15.78 -9.58
CA PRO A 35 0.86 -16.44 -10.62
C PRO A 35 -0.13 -17.49 -10.08
N ASP A 36 0.06 -17.94 -8.85
CA ASP A 36 -0.77 -18.88 -8.11
C ASP A 36 -0.68 -18.63 -6.59
N TYR A 37 -1.53 -19.32 -5.82
CA TYR A 37 -1.66 -19.11 -4.38
C TYR A 37 -0.35 -19.38 -3.61
N GLU A 38 0.26 -20.53 -3.85
CA GLU A 38 1.44 -20.97 -3.09
C GLU A 38 2.68 -20.17 -3.46
N SER A 39 2.88 -19.89 -4.74
CA SER A 39 3.98 -19.03 -5.18
C SER A 39 3.83 -17.61 -4.63
N SER A 40 2.62 -17.05 -4.67
CA SER A 40 2.33 -15.72 -4.13
C SER A 40 2.63 -15.63 -2.63
N LYS A 41 2.34 -16.69 -1.85
CA LYS A 41 2.69 -16.76 -0.43
C LYS A 41 4.20 -16.68 -0.20
N ALA A 42 4.96 -17.51 -0.90
CA ALA A 42 6.42 -17.49 -0.82
C ALA A 42 7.01 -16.13 -1.23
N TYR A 43 6.38 -15.43 -2.18
CA TYR A 43 6.82 -14.11 -2.63
C TYR A 43 6.57 -13.04 -1.58
N VAL A 44 5.41 -13.03 -0.93
CA VAL A 44 5.10 -12.10 0.16
C VAL A 44 6.04 -12.31 1.34
N GLU A 45 6.30 -13.56 1.73
CA GLU A 45 7.28 -13.89 2.77
C GLU A 45 8.71 -13.48 2.39
N ALA A 46 9.07 -13.51 1.09
CA ALA A 46 10.36 -13.01 0.62
C ALA A 46 10.49 -11.49 0.73
N LEU A 47 9.40 -10.73 0.51
CA LEU A 47 9.38 -9.29 0.73
C LEU A 47 9.61 -8.92 2.20
N ASP A 48 8.99 -9.66 3.12
CA ASP A 48 9.18 -9.49 4.57
C ASP A 48 10.64 -9.74 4.97
N ARG A 49 11.22 -10.87 4.55
CA ARG A 49 12.66 -11.16 4.74
C ARG A 49 13.58 -10.14 4.08
N GLY A 50 13.11 -9.48 3.02
CA GLY A 50 13.79 -8.39 2.32
C GLY A 50 13.74 -7.05 3.06
N GLY A 51 13.04 -6.97 4.20
CA GLY A 51 12.98 -5.79 5.07
C GLY A 51 11.80 -4.87 4.77
N ALA A 52 10.65 -5.43 4.34
CA ALA A 52 9.41 -4.68 4.27
C ALA A 52 9.00 -4.19 5.67
N ASP A 53 8.59 -2.93 5.78
CA ASP A 53 8.05 -2.36 7.02
C ASP A 53 6.51 -2.41 7.06
N ILE A 54 5.88 -2.43 5.88
CA ILE A 54 4.44 -2.65 5.65
C ILE A 54 4.35 -3.44 4.34
N ILE A 55 3.44 -4.39 4.22
CA ILE A 55 3.21 -5.11 2.95
C ILE A 55 1.84 -4.76 2.41
N GLU A 56 1.79 -4.23 1.18
CA GLU A 56 0.55 -3.92 0.48
C GLU A 56 0.11 -5.11 -0.38
N LEU A 57 -0.98 -5.76 0.00
CA LEU A 57 -1.58 -6.91 -0.65
C LEU A 57 -2.69 -6.46 -1.61
N GLY A 58 -2.48 -6.62 -2.91
CA GLY A 58 -3.48 -6.34 -3.94
C GLY A 58 -4.54 -7.44 -3.97
N LEU A 59 -5.77 -7.16 -3.53
CA LEU A 59 -6.92 -8.03 -3.76
C LEU A 59 -7.39 -7.85 -5.20
N PRO A 60 -7.31 -8.88 -6.06
CA PRO A 60 -7.61 -8.76 -7.48
C PRO A 60 -9.04 -8.32 -7.78
N PHE A 61 -9.16 -7.42 -8.74
CA PHE A 61 -10.42 -6.90 -9.27
C PHE A 61 -10.43 -6.94 -10.80
N SER A 62 -11.57 -7.29 -11.40
CA SER A 62 -11.69 -7.54 -12.84
C SER A 62 -11.64 -6.30 -13.72
N GLU A 63 -11.91 -5.12 -13.16
CA GLU A 63 -12.01 -3.86 -13.89
C GLU A 63 -11.13 -2.76 -13.28
N PRO A 64 -9.79 -2.98 -13.16
CA PRO A 64 -8.89 -1.99 -12.56
C PRO A 64 -8.76 -0.76 -13.47
N ILE A 65 -8.86 0.44 -12.88
CA ILE A 65 -8.76 1.71 -13.61
C ILE A 65 -7.57 2.57 -13.19
N ALA A 66 -6.94 2.25 -12.06
CA ALA A 66 -5.85 3.04 -11.51
C ALA A 66 -4.46 2.50 -11.89
N GLU A 67 -4.34 1.22 -12.24
CA GLU A 67 -3.08 0.51 -12.43
C GLU A 67 -2.60 0.53 -13.89
N GLY A 68 -1.27 0.44 -14.03
CA GLY A 68 -0.62 0.24 -15.33
C GLY A 68 -0.69 -1.22 -15.82
N PRO A 69 -0.24 -1.46 -17.08
CA PRO A 69 -0.35 -2.79 -17.74
C PRO A 69 0.28 -3.94 -16.94
N THR A 70 1.40 -3.71 -16.28
CA THR A 70 2.11 -4.69 -15.45
C THR A 70 1.21 -5.23 -14.33
N ILE A 71 0.66 -4.33 -13.53
CA ILE A 71 -0.22 -4.70 -12.41
C ILE A 71 -1.53 -5.28 -12.92
N GLN A 72 -2.11 -4.73 -13.99
CA GLN A 72 -3.31 -5.31 -14.62
C GLN A 72 -3.08 -6.75 -15.06
N GLY A 73 -1.91 -7.06 -15.65
CA GLY A 73 -1.54 -8.42 -16.03
C GLY A 73 -1.46 -9.37 -14.83
N ALA A 74 -0.92 -8.92 -13.71
CA ALA A 74 -0.88 -9.69 -12.46
C ALA A 74 -2.28 -9.98 -11.90
N LEU A 75 -3.16 -8.96 -11.90
CA LEU A 75 -4.55 -9.12 -11.44
C LEU A 75 -5.31 -10.14 -12.30
N VAL A 76 -5.08 -10.14 -13.63
CA VAL A 76 -5.68 -11.14 -14.54
C VAL A 76 -5.18 -12.53 -14.21
N ARG A 77 -3.86 -12.76 -14.07
CA ARG A 77 -3.31 -14.07 -13.69
C ARG A 77 -3.87 -14.59 -12.37
N ALA A 78 -3.96 -13.72 -11.36
CA ALA A 78 -4.51 -14.05 -10.06
C ALA A 78 -6.00 -14.45 -10.12
N LEU A 79 -6.80 -13.72 -10.92
CA LEU A 79 -8.22 -14.05 -11.13
C LEU A 79 -8.39 -15.37 -11.90
N ASP A 80 -7.58 -15.60 -12.93
CA ASP A 80 -7.57 -16.87 -13.69
C ASP A 80 -7.15 -18.03 -12.78
N GLY A 81 -6.27 -17.80 -11.80
CA GLY A 81 -5.91 -18.70 -10.72
C GLY A 81 -7.01 -18.92 -9.67
N GLY A 82 -8.16 -18.27 -9.84
CA GLY A 82 -9.34 -18.42 -8.99
C GLY A 82 -9.27 -17.66 -7.67
N MET A 83 -8.51 -16.57 -7.59
CA MET A 83 -8.51 -15.70 -6.41
C MET A 83 -9.89 -15.05 -6.25
N THR A 84 -10.37 -15.03 -5.01
CA THR A 84 -11.63 -14.43 -4.58
C THR A 84 -11.41 -13.68 -3.27
N PRO A 85 -12.31 -12.78 -2.84
CA PRO A 85 -12.16 -12.12 -1.55
C PRO A 85 -12.02 -13.09 -0.36
N ASP A 86 -12.78 -14.17 -0.33
CA ASP A 86 -12.68 -15.16 0.76
C ASP A 86 -11.34 -15.90 0.74
N ARG A 87 -10.80 -16.22 -0.45
CA ARG A 87 -9.46 -16.82 -0.58
C ARG A 87 -8.35 -15.83 -0.24
N PHE A 88 -8.54 -14.55 -0.55
CA PHE A 88 -7.61 -13.50 -0.16
C PHE A 88 -7.50 -13.37 1.37
N PHE A 89 -8.62 -13.37 2.07
CA PHE A 89 -8.59 -13.32 3.54
C PHE A 89 -7.97 -14.58 4.15
N ALA A 90 -8.26 -15.77 3.59
CA ALA A 90 -7.61 -17.00 4.01
C ALA A 90 -6.09 -16.94 3.76
N PHE A 91 -5.66 -16.37 2.64
CA PHE A 91 -4.25 -16.14 2.32
C PHE A 91 -3.57 -15.23 3.36
N ALA A 92 -4.19 -14.11 3.72
CA ALA A 92 -3.65 -13.21 4.73
C ALA A 92 -3.51 -13.87 6.10
N GLU A 93 -4.48 -14.71 6.50
CA GLU A 93 -4.43 -15.49 7.76
C GLU A 93 -3.31 -16.55 7.79
N GLU A 94 -2.88 -17.04 6.62
CA GLU A 94 -1.85 -18.07 6.49
C GLU A 94 -0.43 -17.53 6.34
N LEU A 95 -0.25 -16.21 6.17
CA LEU A 95 1.07 -15.61 6.04
C LEU A 95 1.83 -15.63 7.38
N ASP A 96 3.11 -16.00 7.30
CA ASP A 96 4.05 -15.91 8.43
C ASP A 96 5.01 -14.74 8.20
N VAL A 97 4.53 -13.51 8.47
CA VAL A 97 5.26 -12.26 8.26
C VAL A 97 5.17 -11.35 9.50
N GLU A 98 6.21 -10.56 9.73
CA GLU A 98 6.27 -9.60 10.84
C GLU A 98 5.68 -8.23 10.45
N ALA A 99 5.79 -7.85 9.18
CA ALA A 99 5.29 -6.58 8.69
C ALA A 99 3.74 -6.52 8.70
N PRO A 100 3.13 -5.40 9.15
CA PRO A 100 1.69 -5.20 9.06
C PRO A 100 1.21 -5.24 7.61
N LEU A 101 0.02 -5.83 7.42
CA LEU A 101 -0.59 -6.02 6.12
C LEU A 101 -1.60 -4.92 5.80
N VAL A 102 -1.52 -4.36 4.61
CA VAL A 102 -2.49 -3.39 4.08
C VAL A 102 -3.14 -3.99 2.82
N CYS A 103 -4.46 -3.92 2.72
CA CYS A 103 -5.18 -4.40 1.55
C CYS A 103 -5.45 -3.26 0.56
N MET A 104 -4.99 -3.41 -0.69
CA MET A 104 -5.37 -2.52 -1.78
C MET A 104 -6.43 -3.18 -2.65
N THR A 105 -7.58 -2.51 -2.82
CA THR A 105 -8.66 -2.97 -3.70
C THR A 105 -9.62 -1.84 -4.05
N TYR A 106 -10.62 -2.14 -4.89
CA TYR A 106 -11.61 -1.18 -5.39
C TYR A 106 -12.86 -1.14 -4.51
N TYR A 107 -13.46 0.06 -4.38
CA TYR A 107 -14.60 0.27 -3.49
C TYR A 107 -15.82 -0.57 -3.86
N ASN A 108 -16.06 -0.79 -5.15
CA ASN A 108 -17.18 -1.64 -5.59
C ASN A 108 -17.08 -3.07 -5.03
N LEU A 109 -15.86 -3.65 -4.95
CA LEU A 109 -15.65 -4.98 -4.39
C LEU A 109 -15.93 -4.98 -2.88
N ILE A 110 -15.45 -3.97 -2.16
CA ILE A 110 -15.71 -3.77 -0.72
C ILE A 110 -17.23 -3.68 -0.47
N TYR A 111 -17.91 -2.84 -1.25
CA TYR A 111 -19.34 -2.61 -1.11
C TYR A 111 -20.17 -3.86 -1.37
N GLN A 112 -19.82 -4.63 -2.40
CA GLN A 112 -20.56 -5.84 -2.78
C GLN A 112 -20.28 -7.04 -1.89
N TYR A 113 -19.16 -7.09 -1.19
CA TYR A 113 -18.80 -8.20 -0.31
C TYR A 113 -19.83 -8.45 0.79
N GLY A 114 -20.39 -7.39 1.37
CA GLY A 114 -21.46 -7.47 2.37
C GLY A 114 -22.83 -7.85 1.79
N GLY A 115 -23.07 -7.57 0.50
CA GLY A 115 -24.35 -7.75 -0.18
C GLY A 115 -24.53 -9.09 -0.91
N SER A 116 -23.57 -9.98 -0.87
CA SER A 116 -23.63 -11.24 -1.61
C SER A 116 -24.73 -12.17 -1.09
N ALA A 117 -25.75 -12.42 -1.91
CA ALA A 117 -26.82 -13.43 -1.70
C ALA A 117 -26.27 -14.87 -1.44
N ALA A 118 -24.97 -15.08 -1.58
CA ALA A 118 -24.30 -16.37 -1.36
C ALA A 118 -24.26 -16.80 0.10
N ARG A 119 -24.56 -15.89 1.06
CA ARG A 119 -24.55 -16.21 2.51
C ARG A 119 -25.94 -16.42 3.13
N GLY A 120 -27.00 -16.51 2.31
CA GLY A 120 -28.34 -16.91 2.79
C GLY A 120 -29.02 -15.98 3.78
N GLY A 121 -28.60 -14.71 3.85
CA GLY A 121 -29.13 -13.68 4.74
C GLY A 121 -29.95 -12.64 4.00
N SER A 122 -30.99 -12.16 4.64
CA SER A 122 -31.86 -11.03 4.30
C SER A 122 -31.06 -9.84 3.74
N GLU A 123 -31.66 -9.09 2.82
CA GLU A 123 -31.20 -7.90 2.08
C GLU A 123 -30.67 -6.71 2.93
N SER A 124 -29.89 -6.92 3.94
CA SER A 124 -29.13 -5.85 4.59
C SER A 124 -27.73 -5.82 3.95
N THR A 125 -27.57 -4.99 2.95
CA THR A 125 -26.27 -4.53 2.51
C THR A 125 -25.69 -3.70 3.63
N ASP A 126 -24.93 -4.32 4.52
CA ASP A 126 -24.22 -3.60 5.60
C ASP A 126 -23.02 -2.84 5.05
N GLY A 127 -22.99 -2.67 3.71
CA GLY A 127 -22.01 -1.90 2.98
C GLY A 127 -20.58 -2.35 3.25
N PRO A 128 -19.68 -1.39 3.42
CA PRO A 128 -18.26 -1.65 3.67
C PRO A 128 -17.96 -2.34 5.00
N ARG A 129 -18.86 -2.24 5.99
CA ARG A 129 -18.63 -2.74 7.35
C ARG A 129 -18.29 -4.22 7.38
N THR A 130 -19.03 -5.07 6.64
CA THR A 130 -18.77 -6.52 6.59
C THR A 130 -17.40 -6.86 6.01
N PHE A 131 -16.95 -6.11 5.00
CA PHE A 131 -15.62 -6.29 4.43
C PHE A 131 -14.54 -5.91 5.44
N VAL A 132 -14.67 -4.75 6.09
CA VAL A 132 -13.71 -4.25 7.07
C VAL A 132 -13.61 -5.17 8.29
N GLU A 133 -14.75 -5.64 8.82
CA GLU A 133 -14.78 -6.63 9.91
C GLU A 133 -14.02 -7.91 9.52
N ARG A 134 -14.23 -8.42 8.30
CA ARG A 134 -13.52 -9.60 7.81
C ARG A 134 -12.03 -9.33 7.58
N ALA A 135 -11.68 -8.16 7.07
CA ALA A 135 -10.29 -7.73 6.88
C ALA A 135 -9.54 -7.66 8.23
N ALA A 136 -10.14 -7.02 9.24
CA ALA A 136 -9.59 -6.98 10.59
C ALA A 136 -9.37 -8.37 11.17
N ALA A 137 -10.37 -9.26 11.03
CA ALA A 137 -10.27 -10.64 11.50
C ALA A 137 -9.17 -11.44 10.78
N ALA A 138 -8.80 -11.06 9.57
CA ALA A 138 -7.71 -11.67 8.79
C ALA A 138 -6.32 -11.04 9.07
N GLY A 139 -6.22 -10.10 10.01
CA GLY A 139 -4.96 -9.45 10.35
C GLY A 139 -4.57 -8.31 9.39
N ILE A 140 -5.50 -7.78 8.60
CA ILE A 140 -5.29 -6.57 7.82
C ILE A 140 -5.37 -5.36 8.74
N GLU A 141 -4.38 -4.48 8.66
CA GLU A 141 -4.20 -3.30 9.50
C GLU A 141 -4.65 -2.00 8.82
N GLY A 142 -4.83 -2.02 7.49
CA GLY A 142 -5.24 -0.83 6.74
C GLY A 142 -5.76 -1.14 5.34
N LEU A 143 -6.41 -0.14 4.74
CA LEU A 143 -6.97 -0.22 3.39
C LEU A 143 -6.46 0.93 2.51
N VAL A 144 -6.15 0.61 1.25
CA VAL A 144 -5.93 1.57 0.15
C VAL A 144 -7.03 1.37 -0.88
N VAL A 145 -7.84 2.40 -1.15
CA VAL A 145 -8.99 2.32 -2.09
C VAL A 145 -8.86 3.42 -3.14
N PRO A 146 -8.24 3.12 -4.30
CA PRO A 146 -7.82 4.13 -5.27
C PRO A 146 -8.98 4.89 -5.94
N ASP A 147 -10.15 4.27 -6.05
CA ASP A 147 -11.34 4.79 -6.72
C ASP A 147 -12.34 5.49 -5.77
N LEU A 148 -12.06 5.53 -4.45
CA LEU A 148 -12.95 6.14 -3.48
C LEU A 148 -12.62 7.63 -3.26
N PRO A 149 -13.48 8.56 -3.69
CA PRO A 149 -13.32 9.97 -3.38
C PRO A 149 -13.49 10.24 -1.88
N ALA A 150 -12.73 11.18 -1.33
CA ALA A 150 -12.84 11.56 0.09
C ALA A 150 -14.27 12.01 0.47
N GLU A 151 -15.03 12.56 -0.50
CA GLU A 151 -16.41 13.00 -0.34
C GLU A 151 -17.40 11.85 -0.05
N GLU A 152 -17.07 10.64 -0.49
CA GLU A 152 -17.89 9.43 -0.38
C GLU A 152 -17.35 8.43 0.63
N ALA A 153 -16.25 8.76 1.30
CA ALA A 153 -15.49 7.84 2.14
C ALA A 153 -16.06 7.63 3.55
N ASP A 154 -17.01 8.45 3.99
CA ASP A 154 -17.50 8.43 5.38
C ASP A 154 -17.96 7.02 5.83
N PRO A 155 -18.73 6.22 5.05
CA PRO A 155 -19.15 4.89 5.49
C PRO A 155 -17.98 3.91 5.66
N LEU A 156 -16.96 3.99 4.79
CA LEU A 156 -15.77 3.15 4.91
C LEU A 156 -14.88 3.63 6.06
N ARG A 157 -14.75 4.95 6.24
CA ARG A 157 -13.98 5.54 7.35
C ARG A 157 -14.55 5.12 8.70
N GLU A 158 -15.89 5.23 8.87
CA GLU A 158 -16.57 4.80 10.11
C GLU A 158 -16.36 3.30 10.38
N ALA A 159 -16.43 2.45 9.35
CA ALA A 159 -16.16 1.04 9.51
C ALA A 159 -14.67 0.77 9.89
N CYS A 160 -13.72 1.47 9.28
CA CYS A 160 -12.31 1.37 9.63
C CYS A 160 -12.07 1.79 11.10
N ASP A 161 -12.69 2.88 11.54
CA ASP A 161 -12.61 3.34 12.93
C ASP A 161 -13.19 2.33 13.92
N GLU A 162 -14.31 1.68 13.58
CA GLU A 162 -14.95 0.68 14.42
C GLU A 162 -14.07 -0.56 14.62
N PHE A 163 -13.35 -0.99 13.58
CA PHE A 163 -12.54 -2.22 13.60
C PHE A 163 -11.04 -1.99 13.75
N GLY A 164 -10.59 -0.75 13.90
CA GLY A 164 -9.19 -0.41 14.14
C GLY A 164 -8.27 -0.45 12.93
N LEU A 165 -8.81 -0.35 11.71
CA LEU A 165 -8.02 -0.28 10.48
C LEU A 165 -7.69 1.17 10.12
N ASP A 166 -6.53 1.37 9.49
CA ASP A 166 -6.21 2.64 8.86
C ASP A 166 -6.82 2.74 7.45
N LEU A 167 -7.20 3.96 7.05
CA LEU A 167 -7.68 4.27 5.72
C LEU A 167 -6.72 5.23 5.02
N VAL A 168 -5.94 4.69 4.09
CA VAL A 168 -4.93 5.40 3.31
C VAL A 168 -5.58 6.03 2.08
N PHE A 169 -5.28 7.31 1.84
CA PHE A 169 -5.72 8.00 0.63
C PHE A 169 -4.56 8.31 -0.30
N ILE A 170 -4.85 8.33 -1.60
CA ILE A 170 -3.89 8.68 -2.65
C ILE A 170 -4.00 10.17 -2.96
N VAL A 171 -2.87 10.87 -2.89
CA VAL A 171 -2.72 12.27 -3.26
C VAL A 171 -1.90 12.37 -4.55
N ALA A 172 -2.53 12.88 -5.61
CA ALA A 172 -1.85 13.16 -6.87
C ALA A 172 -1.17 14.56 -6.83
N PRO A 173 -0.16 14.82 -7.68
CA PRO A 173 0.49 16.13 -7.76
C PRO A 173 -0.46 17.30 -8.03
N THR A 174 -1.60 17.01 -8.66
CA THR A 174 -2.65 17.99 -8.98
C THR A 174 -3.67 18.19 -7.85
N THR A 175 -3.54 17.46 -6.75
CA THR A 175 -4.45 17.58 -5.59
C THR A 175 -4.01 18.77 -4.73
N VAL A 176 -4.83 19.81 -4.68
CA VAL A 176 -4.55 21.06 -3.98
C VAL A 176 -5.81 21.66 -3.33
N GLY A 177 -5.62 22.62 -2.39
CA GLY A 177 -6.68 23.41 -1.76
C GLY A 177 -7.72 22.53 -1.03
N GLU A 178 -8.98 22.93 -1.05
CA GLU A 178 -10.07 22.26 -0.31
C GLU A 178 -10.17 20.75 -0.54
N ARG A 179 -9.76 20.27 -1.73
CA ARG A 179 -9.74 18.84 -2.01
C ARG A 179 -8.64 18.14 -1.21
N LEU A 180 -7.46 18.75 -1.11
CA LEU A 180 -6.36 18.23 -0.29
C LEU A 180 -6.78 18.22 1.19
N ASP A 181 -7.30 19.34 1.70
CA ASP A 181 -7.74 19.47 3.10
C ASP A 181 -8.76 18.39 3.47
N ARG A 182 -9.68 18.11 2.55
CA ARG A 182 -10.72 17.08 2.73
C ARG A 182 -10.13 15.68 2.79
N ILE A 183 -9.17 15.36 1.91
CA ILE A 183 -8.46 14.08 1.97
C ILE A 183 -7.71 13.97 3.30
N MET A 184 -6.94 15.02 3.66
CA MET A 184 -6.12 15.01 4.86
C MET A 184 -6.93 14.96 6.17
N SER A 185 -8.20 15.38 6.13
CA SER A 185 -9.11 15.23 7.27
C SER A 185 -9.62 13.79 7.48
N ARG A 186 -9.44 12.89 6.49
CA ARG A 186 -9.95 11.51 6.51
C ARG A 186 -8.87 10.45 6.50
N VAL A 187 -7.65 10.81 6.08
CA VAL A 187 -6.54 9.86 6.03
C VAL A 187 -6.10 9.44 7.43
N SER A 188 -5.74 8.18 7.58
CA SER A 188 -5.05 7.67 8.77
C SER A 188 -3.93 6.71 8.36
N GLY A 189 -3.02 6.41 9.30
CA GLY A 189 -1.82 5.62 9.04
C GLY A 189 -0.78 6.42 8.24
N TYR A 190 -0.94 6.50 6.93
CA TYR A 190 -0.07 7.29 6.05
C TYR A 190 -0.84 7.83 4.84
N VAL A 191 -0.28 8.84 4.17
CA VAL A 191 -0.79 9.31 2.88
C VAL A 191 0.07 8.73 1.74
N TYR A 192 -0.60 8.13 0.74
CA TYR A 192 0.06 7.66 -0.48
C TYR A 192 0.27 8.83 -1.44
N VAL A 193 1.50 9.27 -1.61
CA VAL A 193 1.85 10.36 -2.53
C VAL A 193 2.21 9.80 -3.89
N GLN A 194 1.38 10.07 -4.89
CA GLN A 194 1.65 9.64 -6.25
C GLN A 194 2.75 10.50 -6.87
N ALA A 195 3.91 9.89 -7.14
CA ALA A 195 4.97 10.55 -7.89
C ALA A 195 4.68 10.51 -9.40
N ARG A 196 5.10 11.54 -10.16
CA ARG A 196 5.29 11.43 -11.61
C ARG A 196 6.79 11.36 -11.88
N LEU A 197 7.25 10.21 -12.35
CA LEU A 197 8.51 10.17 -13.05
C LEU A 197 8.24 10.68 -14.46
N GLY A 198 9.02 11.68 -14.90
CA GLY A 198 8.81 12.34 -16.18
C GLY A 198 8.76 11.34 -17.34
N THR A 199 7.70 11.42 -18.14
CA THR A 199 7.46 10.60 -19.32
C THR A 199 8.35 10.95 -20.52
N THR A 200 9.31 11.86 -20.36
CA THR A 200 10.22 12.29 -21.44
C THR A 200 11.66 11.95 -21.08
N GLY A 201 12.09 10.77 -21.54
CA GLY A 201 13.47 10.45 -21.89
C GLY A 201 14.51 10.59 -20.79
N ALA A 202 14.97 9.45 -20.24
CA ALA A 202 16.32 9.22 -19.72
C ALA A 202 16.82 10.11 -18.56
N ARG A 203 15.97 10.54 -17.62
CA ARG A 203 16.44 11.06 -16.33
C ARG A 203 15.49 10.70 -15.20
N SER A 204 16.04 9.95 -14.30
CA SER A 204 15.51 9.41 -13.04
C SER A 204 15.48 10.46 -11.91
N ASP A 205 15.23 11.72 -12.20
CA ASP A 205 15.14 12.72 -11.16
C ASP A 205 13.74 12.68 -10.52
N VAL A 206 13.68 12.74 -9.19
CA VAL A 206 12.44 13.07 -8.48
C VAL A 206 11.91 14.32 -9.15
N SER A 207 10.70 14.26 -9.70
CA SER A 207 10.18 15.42 -10.43
C SER A 207 9.99 16.57 -9.47
N ASP A 208 10.22 17.80 -9.93
CA ASP A 208 9.90 19.01 -9.15
C ASP A 208 8.48 18.93 -8.54
N GLN A 209 7.55 18.29 -9.27
CA GLN A 209 6.17 18.07 -8.82
C GLN A 209 6.05 17.15 -7.60
N THR A 210 6.94 16.16 -7.45
CA THR A 210 6.94 15.29 -6.26
C THR A 210 7.44 16.07 -5.04
N THR A 211 8.51 16.85 -5.20
CA THR A 211 9.02 17.72 -4.16
C THR A 211 7.96 18.77 -3.74
N GLU A 212 7.33 19.43 -4.70
CA GLU A 212 6.23 20.36 -4.44
C GLU A 212 5.04 19.71 -3.71
N SER A 213 4.76 18.43 -3.98
CA SER A 213 3.71 17.67 -3.29
C SER A 213 4.10 17.38 -1.85
N LEU A 214 5.33 16.99 -1.58
CA LEU A 214 5.85 16.78 -0.23
C LEU A 214 5.87 18.07 0.57
N ASP A 215 6.31 19.18 -0.03
CA ASP A 215 6.29 20.51 0.61
C ASP A 215 4.88 20.93 1.02
N ARG A 216 3.87 20.72 0.15
CA ARG A 216 2.47 21.01 0.49
C ARG A 216 1.93 20.12 1.61
N LEU A 217 2.40 18.89 1.70
CA LEU A 217 1.97 17.96 2.73
C LEU A 217 2.74 18.12 4.06
N ALA A 218 3.80 18.94 4.09
CA ALA A 218 4.62 19.15 5.29
C ALA A 218 3.85 19.73 6.49
N GLU A 219 2.74 20.46 6.22
CA GLU A 219 1.89 21.02 7.27
C GLU A 219 0.99 20.00 7.99
N TYR A 220 0.82 18.78 7.40
CA TYR A 220 -0.01 17.72 7.97
C TYR A 220 0.86 16.73 8.73
N ASP A 221 0.47 16.42 9.96
CA ASP A 221 1.13 15.47 10.84
C ASP A 221 0.67 14.03 10.52
N VAL A 222 1.09 13.52 9.34
CA VAL A 222 0.85 12.16 8.87
C VAL A 222 2.03 11.74 7.99
N PRO A 223 2.54 10.50 8.08
CA PRO A 223 3.63 10.02 7.23
C PRO A 223 3.30 10.09 5.73
N LYS A 224 4.27 10.45 4.90
CA LYS A 224 4.15 10.59 3.44
C LYS A 224 4.95 9.46 2.78
N ALA A 225 4.25 8.45 2.25
CA ALA A 225 4.86 7.38 1.48
C ALA A 225 4.70 7.64 -0.02
N VAL A 226 5.82 7.70 -0.74
CA VAL A 226 5.84 8.04 -2.18
C VAL A 226 5.85 6.78 -3.02
N GLY A 227 4.90 6.65 -3.93
CA GLY A 227 4.80 5.56 -4.89
C GLY A 227 4.86 6.04 -6.33
N PHE A 228 5.18 5.12 -7.23
CA PHE A 228 5.37 5.22 -8.69
C PHE A 228 6.83 5.35 -9.17
N GLY A 229 7.19 4.41 -10.05
CA GLY A 229 8.43 4.44 -10.83
C GLY A 229 9.70 4.14 -10.04
N ILE A 230 9.59 3.69 -8.80
CA ILE A 230 10.72 3.28 -7.98
C ILE A 230 11.07 1.84 -8.37
N SER A 231 12.32 1.62 -8.83
CA SER A 231 12.78 0.30 -9.31
C SER A 231 14.22 -0.03 -8.92
N ALA A 232 14.88 0.86 -8.16
CA ALA A 232 16.26 0.67 -7.71
C ALA A 232 16.50 1.42 -6.40
N GLY A 233 17.51 0.99 -5.64
CA GLY A 233 17.88 1.63 -4.38
C GLY A 233 18.26 3.10 -4.49
N GLU A 234 18.83 3.53 -5.63
CA GLU A 234 19.14 4.95 -5.89
C GLU A 234 17.87 5.82 -6.04
N HIS A 235 16.77 5.23 -6.54
CA HIS A 235 15.49 5.94 -6.60
C HIS A 235 14.91 6.12 -5.20
N ALA A 236 14.94 5.06 -4.39
CA ALA A 236 14.52 5.08 -2.98
C ALA A 236 15.30 6.13 -2.18
N GLU A 237 16.63 6.15 -2.33
CA GLU A 237 17.53 7.09 -1.66
C GLU A 237 17.16 8.55 -1.97
N ARG A 238 16.95 8.88 -3.24
CA ARG A 238 16.61 10.25 -3.66
C ARG A 238 15.25 10.71 -3.15
N ILE A 239 14.25 9.84 -3.20
CA ILE A 239 12.89 10.14 -2.75
C ILE A 239 12.86 10.42 -1.26
N VAL A 240 13.53 9.59 -0.46
CA VAL A 240 13.58 9.78 1.00
C VAL A 240 14.46 10.96 1.37
N ALA A 241 15.60 11.19 0.70
CA ALA A 241 16.40 12.39 0.88
C ALA A 241 15.61 13.68 0.53
N GLY A 242 14.65 13.59 -0.41
CA GLY A 242 13.73 14.66 -0.79
C GLY A 242 12.57 14.91 0.17
N GLY A 243 12.50 14.20 1.32
CA GLY A 243 11.51 14.49 2.37
C GLY A 243 10.39 13.46 2.52
N ALA A 244 10.38 12.37 1.73
CA ALA A 244 9.41 11.28 1.95
C ALA A 244 9.72 10.51 3.24
N ASP A 245 8.67 10.08 3.94
CA ASP A 245 8.76 9.25 5.14
C ASP A 245 8.72 7.76 4.80
N GLY A 246 8.44 7.41 3.54
CA GLY A 246 8.45 6.04 3.05
C GLY A 246 8.38 5.98 1.53
N ILE A 247 8.57 4.76 1.02
CA ILE A 247 8.47 4.44 -0.41
C ILE A 247 7.49 3.28 -0.63
N ILE A 248 6.69 3.37 -1.71
CA ILE A 248 5.77 2.30 -2.13
C ILE A 248 6.25 1.79 -3.48
N VAL A 249 6.47 0.47 -3.59
CA VAL A 249 7.04 -0.15 -4.79
C VAL A 249 6.14 -1.30 -5.24
N GLY A 250 5.54 -1.15 -6.40
CA GLY A 250 4.67 -2.17 -7.00
C GLY A 250 5.25 -2.74 -8.28
N SER A 251 5.18 -1.96 -9.38
CA SER A 251 5.46 -2.47 -10.74
C SER A 251 6.78 -3.20 -10.87
N ALA A 252 7.86 -2.72 -10.25
CA ALA A 252 9.17 -3.37 -10.34
C ALA A 252 9.21 -4.77 -9.72
N LEU A 253 8.43 -5.00 -8.66
CA LEU A 253 8.30 -6.31 -8.02
C LEU A 253 7.38 -7.22 -8.83
N VAL A 254 6.28 -6.69 -9.33
CA VAL A 254 5.33 -7.41 -10.19
C VAL A 254 5.98 -7.80 -11.53
N ASP A 255 6.88 -6.97 -12.08
CA ASP A 255 7.66 -7.32 -13.29
C ASP A 255 8.58 -8.53 -13.02
N ILE A 256 9.21 -8.65 -11.83
CA ILE A 256 10.01 -9.83 -11.47
C ILE A 256 9.15 -11.10 -11.49
N VAL A 257 7.91 -11.04 -10.99
CA VAL A 257 6.99 -12.17 -11.03
C VAL A 257 6.61 -12.49 -12.47
N ALA A 258 6.24 -11.49 -13.27
CA ALA A 258 5.88 -11.67 -14.68
C ALA A 258 7.02 -12.27 -15.51
N ASP A 259 8.24 -11.74 -15.35
CA ASP A 259 9.45 -12.26 -15.99
C ASP A 259 9.76 -13.71 -15.56
N GLY A 260 9.52 -14.01 -14.27
CA GLY A 260 9.67 -15.35 -13.73
C GLY A 260 8.69 -16.35 -14.37
N VAL A 261 7.44 -15.95 -14.55
CA VAL A 261 6.42 -16.76 -15.26
C VAL A 261 6.81 -16.97 -16.72
N GLU A 262 7.23 -15.92 -17.43
CA GLU A 262 7.63 -16.01 -18.83
C GLU A 262 8.86 -16.90 -19.04
N ALA A 263 9.82 -16.82 -18.12
CA ALA A 263 11.06 -17.61 -18.15
C ALA A 263 10.94 -19.00 -17.50
N GLU A 264 9.74 -19.41 -17.05
CA GLU A 264 9.48 -20.68 -16.37
C GLU A 264 10.42 -20.93 -15.17
N LEU A 265 10.71 -19.87 -14.39
CA LEU A 265 11.55 -19.98 -13.20
C LEU A 265 10.81 -20.67 -12.06
N SER A 266 11.58 -21.30 -11.16
CA SER A 266 11.00 -21.84 -9.93
C SER A 266 10.53 -20.73 -8.98
N THR A 267 9.58 -21.05 -8.10
CA THR A 267 9.11 -20.15 -7.05
C THR A 267 10.27 -19.62 -6.19
N GLU A 268 11.25 -20.46 -5.86
CA GLU A 268 12.44 -20.10 -5.08
C GLU A 268 13.30 -19.05 -5.82
N GLU A 269 13.57 -19.24 -7.10
CA GLU A 269 14.35 -18.28 -7.91
C GLU A 269 13.67 -16.90 -8.01
N VAL A 270 12.35 -16.86 -8.12
CA VAL A 270 11.59 -15.60 -8.14
C VAL A 270 11.60 -14.96 -6.74
N ALA A 271 11.37 -15.75 -5.69
CA ALA A 271 11.41 -15.27 -4.30
C ALA A 271 12.77 -14.66 -3.95
N ASP A 272 13.89 -15.29 -4.36
CA ASP A 272 15.24 -14.77 -4.14
C ASP A 272 15.47 -13.43 -4.83
N ARG A 273 14.92 -13.24 -6.04
CA ARG A 273 15.00 -11.95 -6.77
C ARG A 273 14.18 -10.86 -6.08
N LEU A 274 12.98 -11.19 -5.60
CA LEU A 274 12.12 -10.28 -4.86
C LEU A 274 12.79 -9.84 -3.55
N GLU A 275 13.34 -10.78 -2.79
CA GLU A 275 14.06 -10.51 -1.55
C GLU A 275 15.31 -9.64 -1.81
N GLY A 276 16.05 -9.93 -2.89
CA GLY A 276 17.23 -9.16 -3.28
C GLY A 276 16.90 -7.69 -3.61
N LEU A 277 15.87 -7.46 -4.44
CA LEU A 277 15.44 -6.10 -4.77
C LEU A 277 14.85 -5.39 -3.54
N SER A 278 14.11 -6.08 -2.69
CA SER A 278 13.57 -5.51 -1.44
C SER A 278 14.67 -5.01 -0.52
N ARG A 279 15.73 -5.79 -0.30
CA ARG A 279 16.89 -5.35 0.47
C ARG A 279 17.59 -4.14 -0.13
N GLU A 280 17.73 -4.10 -1.45
CA GLU A 280 18.32 -2.95 -2.15
C GLU A 280 17.50 -1.68 -1.94
N LEU A 281 16.17 -1.77 -2.09
CA LEU A 281 15.24 -0.66 -1.93
C LEU A 281 15.21 -0.14 -0.49
N LYS A 282 15.11 -1.04 0.50
CA LYS A 282 15.17 -0.69 1.92
C LYS A 282 16.48 0.01 2.27
N ALA A 283 17.62 -0.56 1.86
CA ALA A 283 18.93 0.05 2.10
C ALA A 283 19.05 1.42 1.42
N GLY A 284 18.46 1.61 0.23
CA GLY A 284 18.39 2.89 -0.45
C GLY A 284 17.58 3.92 0.34
N ALA A 285 16.40 3.56 0.81
CA ALA A 285 15.58 4.43 1.65
C ALA A 285 16.32 4.88 2.91
N GLU A 286 16.99 3.96 3.61
CA GLU A 286 17.78 4.27 4.79
C GLU A 286 18.96 5.21 4.50
N ARG A 287 19.63 5.07 3.34
CA ARG A 287 20.70 6.02 2.93
C ARG A 287 20.13 7.41 2.71
N GLY A 288 18.97 7.51 2.04
CA GLY A 288 18.30 8.78 1.84
C GLY A 288 17.91 9.46 3.15
N TYR A 289 17.44 8.69 4.12
CA TYR A 289 17.11 9.20 5.45
C TYR A 289 18.34 9.75 6.18
N ARG A 290 19.46 9.05 6.16
CA ARG A 290 20.72 9.55 6.73
C ARG A 290 21.17 10.85 6.06
N THR A 291 21.09 10.93 4.73
CA THR A 291 21.41 12.14 3.98
C THR A 291 20.53 13.33 4.40
N ARG A 292 19.23 13.08 4.60
CA ARG A 292 18.27 14.10 5.09
C ARG A 292 18.64 14.62 6.50
N LEU A 293 19.04 13.73 7.40
CA LEU A 293 19.43 14.10 8.76
C LEU A 293 20.74 14.90 8.82
N GLU A 294 21.66 14.69 7.88
CA GLU A 294 22.95 15.38 7.78
C GLU A 294 22.85 16.74 7.07
N ALA A 295 21.70 17.03 6.41
CA ALA A 295 21.51 18.29 5.69
C ALA A 295 21.45 19.49 6.64
N PRO A 296 22.19 20.60 6.38
CA PRO A 296 22.14 21.79 7.22
C PRO A 296 20.76 22.43 7.16
N GLY A 297 19.98 22.35 8.22
CA GLY A 297 18.65 23.00 8.34
C GLY A 297 17.51 22.07 8.77
N SER A 298 17.76 20.80 9.07
CA SER A 298 16.78 19.82 9.53
C SER A 298 16.59 19.80 11.06
N GLN A 299 16.57 20.97 11.72
CA GLN A 299 16.22 21.11 13.14
C GLN A 299 15.01 22.02 13.32
#